data_e41e34143fe727d9af1bf41fa91e5c4a
#
_entry.id   e41e34143fe727d9af1bf41fa91e5c4a
#
_cell.length_a   1.000
_cell.length_b   1.000
_cell.length_c   1.000
_cell.angle_alpha   90.00
_cell.angle_beta   90.00
_cell.angle_gamma   90.00
#
_symmetry.space_group_name_H-M   'P 1'
#
loop_
_entity.id
_entity.type
_entity.pdbx_description
1 polymer ?
#
loop_
_entity_poly.entity_id
_entity_poly.type
_entity_poly.pdbx_seq_one_letter_code
_entity_poly.pdbx_strand_id
1 'polypeptide(L)'
;MVPQLIDAYERKFYYLRLSITDVCNFRCTYCLPDGYKPSGSPKSFLSLDEIRRVSRAFAELGTEKVRLTGGEPSLRRDFTEIIAAVRENPAIRTLAVTTNGYRLARDVAAWRDAGLTAINVSVDSLDPRQFHAITGQDKFRQVMDGIDAAFSAGFSKVKVNAVLMRDVNHQQLGAFLAWIKDRPIQLRFIELMETGEGGELFRKHHVSGEVIRRQLEQQGWQRQARGRSDGPAQVFSHPDYQGEVGLIMPYEKDFCASCNRLRVSSIGNLHLCLFGE
;
A
#
# COMPACT_ATOMS: atom_id res chain seq x y z
N MET A 1 26.54 0.54 18.12
CA MET A 1 25.59 1.26 17.24
C MET A 1 25.04 0.27 16.22
N VAL A 2 23.74 0.23 16.03
CA VAL A 2 23.14 -0.60 14.97
C VAL A 2 23.55 0.01 13.61
N PRO A 3 24.12 -0.78 12.68
CA PRO A 3 24.43 -0.27 11.34
C PRO A 3 23.13 0.24 10.70
N GLN A 4 23.21 1.33 9.97
CA GLN A 4 22.05 1.92 9.31
C GLN A 4 22.27 1.95 7.79
N LEU A 5 21.24 1.62 7.04
CA LEU A 5 21.23 1.81 5.59
C LEU A 5 21.08 3.30 5.28
N ILE A 6 22.14 3.88 4.74
CA ILE A 6 22.22 5.30 4.37
C ILE A 6 22.76 5.37 2.93
N ASP A 7 22.14 6.17 2.08
CA ASP A 7 22.64 6.40 0.73
C ASP A 7 23.54 7.65 0.63
N ALA A 8 24.04 7.93 -0.57
CA ALA A 8 24.89 9.08 -0.84
C ALA A 8 24.19 10.45 -0.64
N TYR A 9 22.88 10.46 -0.47
CA TYR A 9 22.06 11.64 -0.17
C TYR A 9 21.70 11.73 1.32
N GLU A 10 22.34 10.96 2.19
CA GLU A 10 22.11 10.87 3.63
C GLU A 10 20.68 10.40 4.01
N ARG A 11 19.93 9.80 3.07
CA ARG A 11 18.61 9.23 3.36
C ARG A 11 18.78 7.94 4.16
N LYS A 12 18.03 7.84 5.26
CA LYS A 12 18.03 6.66 6.14
C LYS A 12 16.82 5.78 5.83
N PHE A 13 17.03 4.47 5.67
CA PHE A 13 16.01 3.54 5.24
C PHE A 13 15.52 2.67 6.40
N TYR A 14 14.40 3.08 6.98
CA TYR A 14 13.73 2.35 8.07
C TYR A 14 12.60 1.43 7.61
N TYR A 15 12.29 1.44 6.31
CA TYR A 15 11.12 0.82 5.75
C TYR A 15 11.45 -0.02 4.50
N LEU A 16 11.23 -1.34 4.61
CA LEU A 16 11.35 -2.27 3.50
C LEU A 16 9.96 -2.56 2.90
N ARG A 17 9.84 -2.47 1.57
CA ARG A 17 8.74 -3.06 0.81
C ARG A 17 9.25 -4.35 0.18
N LEU A 18 8.70 -5.47 0.60
CA LEU A 18 9.08 -6.80 0.14
C LEU A 18 7.95 -7.37 -0.74
N SER A 19 8.20 -7.47 -2.03
CA SER A 19 7.33 -8.19 -2.94
C SER A 19 7.58 -9.68 -2.77
N ILE A 20 6.52 -10.47 -2.62
CA ILE A 20 6.62 -11.91 -2.39
C ILE A 20 6.05 -12.73 -3.56
N THR A 21 5.39 -12.08 -4.51
CA THR A 21 4.82 -12.67 -5.72
C THR A 21 4.50 -11.59 -6.74
N ASP A 22 4.49 -11.94 -8.03
CA ASP A 22 3.98 -11.06 -9.09
C ASP A 22 2.54 -11.44 -9.49
N VAL A 23 2.04 -12.59 -9.01
CA VAL A 23 0.69 -13.07 -9.35
C VAL A 23 -0.36 -12.17 -8.73
N CYS A 24 -1.35 -11.77 -9.54
CA CYS A 24 -2.52 -11.03 -9.09
C CYS A 24 -3.79 -11.60 -9.72
N ASN A 25 -4.87 -11.63 -8.95
CA ASN A 25 -6.19 -12.09 -9.41
C ASN A 25 -7.09 -10.94 -9.86
N PHE A 26 -6.63 -9.66 -9.75
CA PHE A 26 -7.32 -8.50 -10.29
C PHE A 26 -6.65 -8.04 -11.60
N ARG A 27 -7.40 -7.23 -12.39
CA ARG A 27 -6.96 -6.67 -13.67
C ARG A 27 -7.17 -5.16 -13.67
N CYS A 28 -6.58 -4.49 -12.67
CA CYS A 28 -6.73 -3.04 -12.56
C CYS A 28 -6.19 -2.32 -13.79
N THR A 29 -7.00 -1.43 -14.35
CA THR A 29 -6.75 -0.73 -15.63
C THR A 29 -5.43 0.04 -15.65
N TYR A 30 -4.97 0.50 -14.49
CA TYR A 30 -3.72 1.26 -14.34
C TYR A 30 -2.51 0.41 -13.93
N CYS A 31 -2.68 -0.91 -13.71
CA CYS A 31 -1.62 -1.78 -13.19
C CYS A 31 -1.38 -3.00 -14.08
N LEU A 32 -2.37 -3.89 -14.17
CA LEU A 32 -2.33 -5.13 -14.96
C LEU A 32 -3.63 -5.26 -15.78
N PRO A 33 -3.86 -4.40 -16.78
CA PRO A 33 -5.12 -4.37 -17.52
C PRO A 33 -5.46 -5.70 -18.21
N ASP A 34 -4.44 -6.41 -18.65
CA ASP A 34 -4.57 -7.74 -19.28
C ASP A 34 -4.55 -8.89 -18.26
N GLY A 35 -4.46 -8.59 -16.95
CA GLY A 35 -4.23 -9.56 -15.91
C GLY A 35 -2.78 -10.07 -15.86
N TYR A 36 -2.48 -10.86 -14.84
CA TYR A 36 -1.18 -11.47 -14.70
C TYR A 36 -0.95 -12.51 -15.80
N LYS A 37 0.13 -12.37 -16.56
CA LYS A 37 0.58 -13.33 -17.56
C LYS A 37 1.94 -13.88 -17.12
N PRO A 38 2.09 -15.20 -16.93
CA PRO A 38 3.39 -15.79 -16.67
C PRO A 38 4.36 -15.46 -17.81
N SER A 39 5.49 -14.85 -17.51
CA SER A 39 6.56 -14.66 -18.50
C SER A 39 7.28 -16.00 -18.74
N GLY A 40 7.48 -16.37 -19.99
CA GLY A 40 8.02 -17.59 -20.59
C GLY A 40 8.82 -18.62 -19.77
N SER A 41 9.68 -18.21 -18.84
CA SER A 41 10.33 -19.11 -17.89
C SER A 41 9.65 -19.00 -16.53
N PRO A 42 9.39 -20.13 -15.81
CA PRO A 42 8.86 -20.09 -14.47
C PRO A 42 9.80 -19.29 -13.56
N LYS A 43 9.38 -18.10 -13.14
CA LYS A 43 10.13 -17.34 -12.13
C LYS A 43 9.96 -18.05 -10.80
N SER A 44 11.07 -18.44 -10.19
CA SER A 44 11.06 -18.87 -8.79
C SER A 44 10.95 -17.61 -7.92
N PHE A 45 9.81 -17.40 -7.28
CA PHE A 45 9.67 -16.35 -6.27
C PHE A 45 10.48 -16.75 -5.02
N LEU A 46 10.86 -15.75 -4.24
CA LEU A 46 11.55 -15.95 -2.98
C LEU A 46 10.82 -17.00 -2.12
N SER A 47 11.55 -18.01 -1.71
CA SER A 47 11.10 -19.03 -0.77
C SER A 47 10.90 -18.45 0.63
N LEU A 48 10.22 -19.18 1.51
CA LEU A 48 10.04 -18.78 2.91
C LEU A 48 11.38 -18.51 3.60
N ASP A 49 12.39 -19.37 3.36
CA ASP A 49 13.73 -19.23 3.95
C ASP A 49 14.49 -18.02 3.41
N GLU A 50 14.34 -17.71 2.13
CA GLU A 50 14.92 -16.49 1.55
C GLU A 50 14.26 -15.25 2.10
N ILE A 51 12.95 -15.23 2.25
CA ILE A 51 12.20 -14.12 2.87
C ILE A 51 12.67 -13.93 4.32
N ARG A 52 12.86 -15.02 5.08
CA ARG A 52 13.39 -14.98 6.45
C ARG A 52 14.80 -14.36 6.48
N ARG A 53 15.70 -14.77 5.58
CA ARG A 53 17.06 -14.21 5.49
C ARG A 53 17.06 -12.74 5.11
N VAL A 54 16.26 -12.36 4.10
CA VAL A 54 16.12 -10.96 3.67
C VAL A 54 15.58 -10.09 4.82
N SER A 55 14.50 -10.50 5.47
CA SER A 55 13.90 -9.72 6.57
C SER A 55 14.86 -9.57 7.76
N ARG A 56 15.64 -10.60 8.08
CA ARG A 56 16.68 -10.57 9.13
C ARG A 56 17.77 -9.57 8.77
N ALA A 57 18.35 -9.66 7.57
CA ALA A 57 19.42 -8.77 7.13
C ALA A 57 19.00 -7.30 7.18
N PHE A 58 17.80 -7.00 6.72
CA PHE A 58 17.26 -5.63 6.79
C PHE A 58 16.98 -5.19 8.24
N ALA A 59 16.51 -6.08 9.11
CA ALA A 59 16.31 -5.79 10.53
C ALA A 59 17.64 -5.45 11.23
N GLU A 60 18.70 -6.21 10.98
CA GLU A 60 20.07 -5.97 11.48
C GLU A 60 20.64 -4.63 10.99
N LEU A 61 20.20 -4.15 9.82
CA LEU A 61 20.57 -2.86 9.23
C LEU A 61 19.62 -1.72 9.63
N GLY A 62 18.79 -1.90 10.65
CA GLY A 62 17.96 -0.84 11.25
C GLY A 62 16.58 -0.66 10.62
N THR A 63 16.11 -1.57 9.78
CA THR A 63 14.72 -1.56 9.30
C THR A 63 13.76 -1.87 10.45
N GLU A 64 12.79 -1.00 10.67
CA GLU A 64 11.76 -1.12 11.72
C GLU A 64 10.39 -1.51 11.16
N LYS A 65 10.22 -1.37 9.86
CA LYS A 65 8.95 -1.60 9.17
C LYS A 65 9.13 -2.44 7.92
N VAL A 66 8.39 -3.52 7.83
CA VAL A 66 8.29 -4.33 6.62
C VAL A 66 6.86 -4.26 6.09
N ARG A 67 6.73 -4.15 4.77
CA ARG A 67 5.45 -4.28 4.08
C ARG A 67 5.53 -5.39 3.05
N LEU A 68 4.74 -6.41 3.28
CA LEU A 68 4.51 -7.46 2.31
C LEU A 68 3.60 -6.93 1.19
N THR A 69 4.01 -7.17 -0.03
CA THR A 69 3.32 -6.70 -1.24
C THR A 69 3.60 -7.68 -2.39
N GLY A 70 3.27 -7.30 -3.62
CA GLY A 70 3.49 -8.08 -4.82
C GLY A 70 2.52 -7.67 -5.91
N GLY A 71 2.02 -8.63 -6.67
CA GLY A 71 0.71 -8.56 -7.28
C GLY A 71 -0.32 -8.58 -6.16
N GLU A 72 -0.84 -9.76 -5.81
CA GLU A 72 -1.65 -9.93 -4.60
C GLU A 72 -0.97 -10.92 -3.65
N PRO A 73 -0.38 -10.46 -2.54
CA PRO A 73 0.43 -11.31 -1.64
C PRO A 73 -0.38 -12.44 -1.00
N SER A 74 -1.67 -12.24 -0.76
CA SER A 74 -2.54 -13.24 -0.13
C SER A 74 -2.82 -14.45 -1.03
N LEU A 75 -2.43 -14.42 -2.29
CA LEU A 75 -2.54 -15.59 -3.18
C LEU A 75 -1.46 -16.65 -2.90
N ARG A 76 -0.38 -16.28 -2.25
CA ARG A 76 0.61 -17.27 -1.80
C ARG A 76 -0.01 -18.19 -0.74
N ARG A 77 0.20 -19.47 -0.91
CA ARG A 77 -0.36 -20.49 0.01
C ARG A 77 0.27 -20.41 1.40
N ASP A 78 1.56 -20.05 1.45
CA ASP A 78 2.38 -19.90 2.65
C ASP A 78 2.37 -18.47 3.19
N PHE A 79 1.35 -17.66 2.88
CA PHE A 79 1.34 -16.23 3.25
C PHE A 79 1.33 -16.02 4.77
N THR A 80 0.60 -16.84 5.52
CA THR A 80 0.53 -16.79 6.98
C THR A 80 1.88 -17.14 7.61
N GLU A 81 2.57 -18.15 7.08
CA GLU A 81 3.92 -18.57 7.49
C GLU A 81 4.95 -17.46 7.18
N ILE A 82 4.79 -16.75 6.05
CA ILE A 82 5.64 -15.61 5.73
C ILE A 82 5.46 -14.48 6.75
N ILE A 83 4.22 -14.18 7.17
CA ILE A 83 3.95 -13.19 8.22
C ILE A 83 4.70 -13.59 9.49
N ALA A 84 4.54 -14.83 9.95
CA ALA A 84 5.20 -15.35 11.14
C ALA A 84 6.73 -15.27 11.03
N ALA A 85 7.30 -15.71 9.90
CA ALA A 85 8.74 -15.67 9.66
C ALA A 85 9.36 -14.26 9.71
N VAL A 86 8.67 -13.27 9.15
CA VAL A 86 9.12 -11.86 9.23
C VAL A 86 8.99 -11.35 10.66
N ARG A 87 7.95 -11.78 11.39
CA ARG A 87 7.68 -11.36 12.76
C ARG A 87 8.64 -11.97 13.79
N GLU A 88 9.38 -13.04 13.47
CA GLU A 88 10.48 -13.55 14.28
C GLU A 88 11.52 -12.49 14.66
N ASN A 89 11.65 -11.42 13.86
CA ASN A 89 12.59 -10.33 14.10
C ASN A 89 11.97 -9.26 15.01
N PRO A 90 12.41 -9.12 16.27
CA PRO A 90 11.83 -8.15 17.21
C PRO A 90 12.09 -6.68 16.81
N ALA A 91 13.12 -6.41 16.01
CA ALA A 91 13.39 -5.08 15.48
C ALA A 91 12.30 -4.59 14.50
N ILE A 92 11.58 -5.51 13.85
CA ILE A 92 10.45 -5.16 12.97
C ILE A 92 9.24 -4.83 13.82
N ARG A 93 9.08 -3.54 14.14
CA ARG A 93 7.98 -3.02 14.97
C ARG A 93 6.65 -3.01 14.22
N THR A 94 6.70 -2.75 12.91
CA THR A 94 5.50 -2.70 12.05
C THR A 94 5.62 -3.70 10.92
N LEU A 95 4.77 -4.71 10.91
CA LEU A 95 4.58 -5.63 9.79
C LEU A 95 3.25 -5.32 9.11
N ALA A 96 3.30 -4.85 7.87
CA ALA A 96 2.15 -4.41 7.11
C ALA A 96 1.93 -5.27 5.86
N VAL A 97 0.70 -5.34 5.39
CA VAL A 97 0.37 -5.86 4.05
C VAL A 97 -0.26 -4.77 3.18
N THR A 98 -0.03 -4.83 1.87
CA THR A 98 -0.90 -4.18 0.88
C THR A 98 -1.59 -5.27 0.09
N THR A 99 -2.92 -5.25 0.07
CA THR A 99 -3.77 -6.27 -0.53
C THR A 99 -4.94 -5.64 -1.29
N ASN A 100 -5.46 -6.34 -2.29
CA ASN A 100 -6.71 -5.98 -2.93
C ASN A 100 -7.95 -6.38 -2.09
N GLY A 101 -7.74 -6.99 -0.92
CA GLY A 101 -8.80 -7.34 0.02
C GLY A 101 -9.58 -8.62 -0.30
N TYR A 102 -9.29 -9.29 -1.41
CA TYR A 102 -10.03 -10.46 -1.88
C TYR A 102 -10.16 -11.58 -0.82
N ARG A 103 -9.11 -11.81 -0.02
CA ARG A 103 -9.08 -12.85 1.02
C ARG A 103 -9.27 -12.31 2.43
N LEU A 104 -9.37 -11.00 2.58
CA LEU A 104 -9.28 -10.36 3.90
C LEU A 104 -10.38 -10.85 4.86
N ALA A 105 -11.64 -10.92 4.42
CA ALA A 105 -12.74 -11.38 5.26
C ALA A 105 -12.52 -12.80 5.83
N ARG A 106 -11.85 -13.67 5.06
CA ARG A 106 -11.62 -15.06 5.43
C ARG A 106 -10.40 -15.23 6.33
N ASP A 107 -9.31 -14.54 6.02
CA ASP A 107 -7.98 -14.91 6.51
C ASP A 107 -7.40 -13.88 7.51
N VAL A 108 -8.01 -12.71 7.68
CA VAL A 108 -7.43 -11.59 8.46
C VAL A 108 -7.16 -11.93 9.93
N ALA A 109 -8.00 -12.75 10.56
CA ALA A 109 -7.79 -13.20 11.93
C ALA A 109 -6.49 -14.01 12.06
N ALA A 110 -6.30 -15.00 11.18
CA ALA A 110 -5.08 -15.80 11.14
C ALA A 110 -3.83 -14.96 10.84
N TRP A 111 -3.93 -13.92 9.99
CA TRP A 111 -2.84 -13.00 9.72
C TRP A 111 -2.50 -12.16 10.96
N ARG A 112 -3.53 -11.74 11.71
CA ARG A 112 -3.33 -11.00 12.98
C ARG A 112 -2.60 -11.87 14.00
N ASP A 113 -3.04 -13.11 14.17
CA ASP A 113 -2.46 -14.08 15.10
C ASP A 113 -1.01 -14.42 14.72
N ALA A 114 -0.70 -14.49 13.41
CA ALA A 114 0.66 -14.65 12.92
C ALA A 114 1.57 -13.43 13.12
N GLY A 115 1.01 -12.29 13.58
CA GLY A 115 1.76 -11.09 13.93
C GLY A 115 1.68 -9.93 12.96
N LEU A 116 0.73 -9.93 12.00
CA LEU A 116 0.46 -8.77 11.16
C LEU A 116 -0.05 -7.60 12.02
N THR A 117 0.53 -6.41 11.85
CA THR A 117 0.21 -5.23 12.67
C THR A 117 -0.51 -4.13 11.93
N ALA A 118 -0.48 -4.13 10.60
CA ALA A 118 -1.10 -3.08 9.80
C ALA A 118 -1.60 -3.60 8.44
N ILE A 119 -2.73 -3.07 7.98
CA ILE A 119 -3.36 -3.46 6.71
C ILE A 119 -3.53 -2.22 5.85
N ASN A 120 -3.20 -2.36 4.56
CA ASN A 120 -3.60 -1.44 3.50
C ASN A 120 -4.44 -2.21 2.49
N VAL A 121 -5.66 -1.76 2.25
CA VAL A 121 -6.58 -2.33 1.26
C VAL A 121 -6.69 -1.38 0.08
N SER A 122 -6.67 -1.88 -1.14
CA SER A 122 -6.88 -1.07 -2.34
C SER A 122 -8.37 -1.00 -2.65
N VAL A 123 -8.95 0.22 -2.62
CA VAL A 123 -10.34 0.51 -2.97
C VAL A 123 -10.38 1.82 -3.73
N ASP A 124 -10.41 1.75 -5.06
CA ASP A 124 -10.32 2.92 -5.92
C ASP A 124 -11.67 3.65 -6.10
N SER A 125 -12.77 3.02 -5.73
CA SER A 125 -14.11 3.61 -5.74
C SER A 125 -15.02 2.96 -4.69
N LEU A 126 -15.95 3.74 -4.15
CA LEU A 126 -17.04 3.27 -3.29
C LEU A 126 -18.30 2.90 -4.09
N ASP A 127 -18.32 3.14 -5.39
CA ASP A 127 -19.37 2.66 -6.30
C ASP A 127 -18.99 1.26 -6.82
N PRO A 128 -19.85 0.22 -6.60
CA PRO A 128 -19.54 -1.15 -7.02
C PRO A 128 -19.34 -1.31 -8.53
N ARG A 129 -20.06 -0.55 -9.35
CA ARG A 129 -19.95 -0.60 -10.82
C ARG A 129 -18.61 -0.03 -11.28
N GLN A 130 -18.24 1.09 -10.66
CA GLN A 130 -16.97 1.73 -10.96
C GLN A 130 -15.79 0.91 -10.42
N PHE A 131 -15.90 0.33 -9.22
CA PHE A 131 -14.94 -0.62 -8.69
C PHE A 131 -14.71 -1.78 -9.67
N HIS A 132 -15.81 -2.36 -10.19
CA HIS A 132 -15.72 -3.42 -11.20
C HIS A 132 -15.03 -2.92 -12.49
N ALA A 133 -15.40 -1.75 -12.99
CA ALA A 133 -14.80 -1.17 -14.19
C ALA A 133 -13.28 -0.95 -14.04
N ILE A 134 -12.81 -0.53 -12.86
CA ILE A 134 -11.40 -0.30 -12.58
C ILE A 134 -10.64 -1.62 -12.39
N THR A 135 -11.20 -2.57 -11.62
CA THR A 135 -10.47 -3.76 -11.16
C THR A 135 -10.69 -5.00 -12.03
N GLY A 136 -11.69 -4.98 -12.91
CA GLY A 136 -12.14 -6.13 -13.69
C GLY A 136 -12.75 -7.25 -12.83
N GLN A 137 -13.18 -6.95 -11.58
CA GLN A 137 -13.69 -7.94 -10.64
C GLN A 137 -14.96 -7.44 -9.91
N ASP A 138 -15.99 -8.27 -9.89
CA ASP A 138 -17.20 -8.04 -9.08
C ASP A 138 -16.99 -8.55 -7.65
N LYS A 139 -16.12 -7.85 -6.90
CA LYS A 139 -15.70 -8.23 -5.54
C LYS A 139 -15.82 -7.09 -4.52
N PHE A 140 -16.50 -6.00 -4.89
CA PHE A 140 -16.63 -4.83 -4.03
C PHE A 140 -17.15 -5.19 -2.64
N ARG A 141 -18.29 -5.90 -2.55
CA ARG A 141 -18.87 -6.29 -1.27
C ARG A 141 -17.91 -7.14 -0.44
N GLN A 142 -17.28 -8.14 -1.05
CA GLN A 142 -16.30 -9.01 -0.37
C GLN A 142 -15.11 -8.23 0.19
N VAL A 143 -14.64 -7.19 -0.50
CA VAL A 143 -13.56 -6.31 -0.04
C VAL A 143 -14.02 -5.45 1.14
N MET A 144 -15.24 -4.91 1.08
CA MET A 144 -15.82 -4.10 2.17
C MET A 144 -16.04 -4.94 3.43
N ASP A 145 -16.60 -6.14 3.29
CA ASP A 145 -16.76 -7.12 4.38
C ASP A 145 -15.37 -7.47 4.99
N GLY A 146 -14.33 -7.51 4.15
CA GLY A 146 -12.95 -7.71 4.59
C GLY A 146 -12.40 -6.57 5.46
N ILE A 147 -12.74 -5.33 5.15
CA ILE A 147 -12.36 -4.17 5.97
C ILE A 147 -13.05 -4.24 7.33
N ASP A 148 -14.33 -4.61 7.38
CA ASP A 148 -15.06 -4.76 8.63
C ASP A 148 -14.52 -5.95 9.45
N ALA A 149 -14.16 -7.05 8.80
CA ALA A 149 -13.50 -8.18 9.44
C ALA A 149 -12.13 -7.80 10.04
N ALA A 150 -11.39 -6.89 9.41
CA ALA A 150 -10.12 -6.41 9.96
C ALA A 150 -10.32 -5.66 11.29
N PHE A 151 -11.35 -4.82 11.40
CA PHE A 151 -11.68 -4.19 12.68
C PHE A 151 -12.10 -5.22 13.72
N SER A 152 -12.92 -6.20 13.35
CA SER A 152 -13.33 -7.31 14.23
C SER A 152 -12.15 -8.15 14.72
N ALA A 153 -11.10 -8.30 13.90
CA ALA A 153 -9.84 -8.95 14.26
C ALA A 153 -8.89 -8.08 15.12
N GLY A 154 -9.34 -6.89 15.55
CA GLY A 154 -8.59 -6.03 16.48
C GLY A 154 -7.58 -5.08 15.83
N PHE A 155 -7.69 -4.81 14.53
CA PHE A 155 -6.93 -3.71 13.93
C PHE A 155 -7.59 -2.37 14.29
N SER A 156 -6.88 -1.54 15.04
CA SER A 156 -7.40 -0.23 15.47
C SER A 156 -7.53 0.78 14.34
N LYS A 157 -6.81 0.58 13.23
CA LYS A 157 -6.83 1.45 12.04
C LYS A 157 -6.57 0.62 10.80
N VAL A 158 -7.39 0.80 9.77
CA VAL A 158 -7.18 0.24 8.42
C VAL A 158 -6.82 1.37 7.48
N LYS A 159 -5.84 1.13 6.61
CA LYS A 159 -5.47 2.09 5.55
C LYS A 159 -6.12 1.65 4.25
N VAL A 160 -6.79 2.58 3.59
CA VAL A 160 -7.41 2.34 2.28
C VAL A 160 -6.71 3.20 1.25
N ASN A 161 -6.18 2.59 0.20
CA ASN A 161 -5.52 3.27 -0.90
C ASN A 161 -6.49 3.38 -2.08
N ALA A 162 -6.58 4.56 -2.67
CA ALA A 162 -7.29 4.83 -3.92
C ALA A 162 -6.36 5.57 -4.88
N VAL A 163 -6.13 5.01 -6.06
CA VAL A 163 -5.40 5.71 -7.12
C VAL A 163 -6.29 6.82 -7.68
N LEU A 164 -5.82 8.05 -7.59
CA LEU A 164 -6.58 9.22 -8.01
C LEU A 164 -6.52 9.36 -9.53
N MET A 165 -7.68 9.29 -10.18
CA MET A 165 -7.80 9.33 -11.62
C MET A 165 -8.87 10.34 -12.06
N ARG A 166 -8.51 11.19 -13.03
CA ARG A 166 -9.42 12.14 -13.68
C ARG A 166 -10.58 11.38 -14.35
N ASP A 167 -11.78 11.94 -14.23
CA ASP A 167 -13.03 11.41 -14.83
C ASP A 167 -13.42 9.99 -14.33
N VAL A 168 -12.71 9.51 -13.31
CA VAL A 168 -12.99 8.23 -12.67
C VAL A 168 -13.41 8.43 -11.21
N ASN A 169 -12.51 8.85 -10.34
CA ASN A 169 -12.80 8.96 -8.90
C ASN A 169 -12.42 10.30 -8.25
N HIS A 170 -11.79 11.23 -8.99
CA HIS A 170 -11.31 12.50 -8.44
C HIS A 170 -12.45 13.38 -7.87
N GLN A 171 -13.70 13.19 -8.32
CA GLN A 171 -14.88 13.90 -7.84
C GLN A 171 -15.57 13.20 -6.67
N GLN A 172 -15.11 12.02 -6.24
CA GLN A 172 -15.74 11.22 -5.20
C GLN A 172 -15.26 11.55 -3.78
N LEU A 173 -14.50 12.63 -3.58
CA LEU A 173 -13.97 13.01 -2.27
C LEU A 173 -15.07 13.04 -1.20
N GLY A 174 -16.21 13.69 -1.48
CA GLY A 174 -17.32 13.79 -0.53
C GLY A 174 -17.87 12.43 -0.08
N ALA A 175 -18.01 11.46 -0.99
CA ALA A 175 -18.46 10.12 -0.66
C ALA A 175 -17.43 9.39 0.23
N PHE A 176 -16.15 9.51 -0.09
CA PHE A 176 -15.07 8.94 0.73
C PHE A 176 -15.01 9.59 2.12
N LEU A 177 -15.16 10.92 2.22
CA LEU A 177 -15.18 11.62 3.51
C LEU A 177 -16.37 11.16 4.36
N ALA A 178 -17.57 11.09 3.79
CA ALA A 178 -18.74 10.57 4.49
C ALA A 178 -18.51 9.13 5.01
N TRP A 179 -17.86 8.29 4.21
CA TRP A 179 -17.58 6.89 4.59
C TRP A 179 -16.60 6.77 5.76
N ILE A 180 -15.59 7.65 5.85
CA ILE A 180 -14.60 7.60 6.93
C ILE A 180 -14.98 8.42 8.17
N LYS A 181 -16.13 9.12 8.16
CA LYS A 181 -16.51 10.04 9.25
C LYS A 181 -16.51 9.34 10.61
N ASP A 182 -17.18 8.19 10.69
CA ASP A 182 -17.35 7.43 11.93
C ASP A 182 -16.53 6.11 11.93
N ARG A 183 -15.47 6.04 11.12
CA ARG A 183 -14.62 4.86 10.96
C ARG A 183 -13.14 5.22 11.08
N PRO A 184 -12.32 4.52 11.87
CA PRO A 184 -10.90 4.79 12.01
C PRO A 184 -10.10 4.32 10.78
N ILE A 185 -10.49 4.80 9.61
CA ILE A 185 -9.87 4.51 8.33
C ILE A 185 -8.93 5.65 7.95
N GLN A 186 -7.70 5.34 7.57
CA GLN A 186 -6.83 6.28 6.89
C GLN A 186 -6.97 6.09 5.37
N LEU A 187 -7.82 6.88 4.75
CA LEU A 187 -7.95 6.94 3.30
C LEU A 187 -6.70 7.58 2.69
N ARG A 188 -6.18 7.01 1.61
CA ARG A 188 -5.01 7.52 0.91
C ARG A 188 -5.28 7.66 -0.57
N PHE A 189 -5.34 8.88 -1.04
CA PHE A 189 -5.31 9.17 -2.47
C PHE A 189 -3.85 9.15 -2.95
N ILE A 190 -3.61 8.41 -4.02
CA ILE A 190 -2.30 8.26 -4.65
C ILE A 190 -2.42 8.80 -6.06
N GLU A 191 -1.68 9.85 -6.40
CA GLU A 191 -1.60 10.31 -7.78
C GLU A 191 -1.21 9.16 -8.70
N LEU A 192 -1.89 9.07 -9.83
CA LEU A 192 -1.52 8.13 -10.89
C LEU A 192 -0.09 8.41 -11.31
N MET A 193 0.73 7.36 -11.35
CA MET A 193 2.14 7.45 -11.74
C MET A 193 2.32 6.94 -13.16
N GLU A 194 3.14 7.64 -13.93
CA GLU A 194 3.58 7.17 -15.24
C GLU A 194 4.56 6.01 -15.03
N THR A 195 4.15 4.80 -15.41
CA THR A 195 4.96 3.58 -15.27
C THR A 195 4.95 2.82 -16.60
N GLY A 196 6.13 2.40 -17.06
CA GLY A 196 6.31 1.59 -18.27
C GLY A 196 5.60 2.18 -19.51
N GLU A 197 4.81 1.36 -20.20
CA GLU A 197 4.08 1.76 -21.41
C GLU A 197 2.80 2.57 -21.15
N GLY A 198 2.52 2.92 -19.89
CA GLY A 198 1.29 3.59 -19.43
C GLY A 198 1.16 5.08 -19.77
N GLY A 199 1.99 5.65 -20.62
CA GLY A 199 2.01 7.09 -20.91
C GLY A 199 0.69 7.66 -21.46
N GLU A 200 -0.09 6.90 -22.23
CA GLU A 200 -1.40 7.34 -22.70
C GLU A 200 -2.43 7.40 -21.58
N LEU A 201 -2.51 6.35 -20.77
CA LEU A 201 -3.40 6.31 -19.61
C LEU A 201 -3.05 7.42 -18.61
N PHE A 202 -1.76 7.67 -18.40
CA PHE A 202 -1.28 8.76 -17.55
C PHE A 202 -1.75 10.12 -18.09
N ARG A 203 -1.48 10.45 -19.36
CA ARG A 203 -1.90 11.73 -19.97
C ARG A 203 -3.41 11.96 -19.88
N LYS A 204 -4.20 10.90 -20.03
CA LYS A 204 -5.66 10.97 -19.98
C LYS A 204 -6.20 11.13 -18.58
N HIS A 205 -5.68 10.40 -17.61
CA HIS A 205 -6.29 10.25 -16.30
C HIS A 205 -5.50 10.85 -15.14
N HIS A 206 -4.29 11.37 -15.36
CA HIS A 206 -3.55 12.02 -14.29
C HIS A 206 -4.27 13.28 -13.81
N VAL A 207 -4.37 13.40 -12.49
CA VAL A 207 -4.81 14.60 -11.79
C VAL A 207 -3.97 14.75 -10.53
N SER A 208 -3.48 15.97 -10.28
CA SER A 208 -2.67 16.24 -9.09
C SER A 208 -3.50 16.12 -7.81
N GLY A 209 -2.92 15.52 -6.77
CA GLY A 209 -3.48 15.46 -5.42
C GLY A 209 -3.62 16.84 -4.76
N GLU A 210 -2.99 17.85 -5.33
CA GLU A 210 -3.13 19.25 -4.92
C GLU A 210 -4.59 19.72 -4.95
N VAL A 211 -5.39 19.20 -5.89
CA VAL A 211 -6.82 19.49 -5.97
C VAL A 211 -7.55 19.01 -4.71
N ILE A 212 -7.21 17.81 -4.24
CA ILE A 212 -7.76 17.25 -3.00
C ILE A 212 -7.24 18.01 -1.78
N ARG A 213 -5.94 18.34 -1.75
CA ARG A 213 -5.32 19.08 -0.65
C ARG A 213 -6.05 20.41 -0.40
N ARG A 214 -6.26 21.20 -1.43
CA ARG A 214 -6.97 22.49 -1.32
C ARG A 214 -8.39 22.32 -0.79
N GLN A 215 -9.12 21.32 -1.25
CA GLN A 215 -10.46 21.04 -0.76
C GLN A 215 -10.47 20.65 0.73
N LEU A 216 -9.51 19.83 1.17
CA LEU A 216 -9.36 19.46 2.58
C LEU A 216 -9.05 20.68 3.44
N GLU A 217 -8.08 21.51 3.05
CA GLU A 217 -7.68 22.72 3.78
C GLU A 217 -8.84 23.72 3.89
N GLN A 218 -9.60 23.92 2.81
CA GLN A 218 -10.81 24.76 2.81
C GLN A 218 -11.91 24.23 3.75
N GLN A 219 -11.97 22.93 3.98
CA GLN A 219 -12.90 22.29 4.91
C GLN A 219 -12.36 22.17 6.35
N GLY A 220 -11.22 22.77 6.66
CA GLY A 220 -10.65 22.77 8.03
C GLY A 220 -9.79 21.57 8.40
N TRP A 221 -9.46 20.69 7.45
CA TRP A 221 -8.55 19.59 7.70
C TRP A 221 -7.13 20.11 7.95
N GLN A 222 -6.45 19.53 8.95
CA GLN A 222 -5.11 19.95 9.37
C GLN A 222 -4.07 18.88 9.08
N ARG A 223 -2.97 19.30 8.46
CA ARG A 223 -1.84 18.40 8.17
C ARG A 223 -1.16 17.97 9.45
N GLN A 224 -0.91 16.66 9.55
CA GLN A 224 -0.23 16.02 10.67
C GLN A 224 1.28 15.93 10.46
N ALA A 225 2.04 15.96 11.56
CA ALA A 225 3.48 15.72 11.52
C ALA A 225 3.79 14.27 11.10
N ARG A 226 4.84 14.10 10.31
CA ARG A 226 5.29 12.79 9.83
C ARG A 226 6.30 12.17 10.79
N GLY A 227 6.09 10.92 11.17
CA GLY A 227 7.06 10.10 11.89
C GLY A 227 8.17 9.55 10.98
N ARG A 228 9.30 9.16 11.54
CA ARG A 228 10.49 8.70 10.76
C ARG A 228 10.25 7.40 9.98
N SER A 229 9.43 6.50 10.47
CA SER A 229 9.07 5.23 9.81
C SER A 229 7.80 5.31 8.98
N ASP A 230 7.20 6.51 8.87
CA ASP A 230 6.00 6.72 8.07
C ASP A 230 6.30 6.65 6.57
N GLY A 231 5.26 6.29 5.83
CA GLY A 231 5.31 6.34 4.37
C GLY A 231 5.27 7.79 3.85
N PRO A 232 5.21 7.99 2.53
CA PRO A 232 5.29 9.31 1.90
C PRO A 232 3.99 10.11 1.99
N ALA A 233 2.91 9.57 2.53
CA ALA A 233 1.63 10.25 2.58
C ALA A 233 1.70 11.49 3.47
N GLN A 234 1.22 12.63 2.97
CA GLN A 234 0.85 13.77 3.79
C GLN A 234 -0.51 13.45 4.41
N VAL A 235 -0.58 13.35 5.73
CA VAL A 235 -1.79 12.94 6.45
C VAL A 235 -2.50 14.17 6.99
N PHE A 236 -3.82 14.21 6.83
CA PHE A 236 -4.71 15.26 7.31
C PHE A 236 -5.74 14.64 8.25
N SER A 237 -6.06 15.34 9.33
CA SER A 237 -7.14 15.01 10.27
C SER A 237 -8.10 16.17 10.45
N HIS A 238 -9.31 15.86 10.90
CA HIS A 238 -10.35 16.82 11.21
C HIS A 238 -11.06 16.41 12.50
N PRO A 239 -11.42 17.34 13.44
CA PRO A 239 -12.01 16.99 14.72
C PRO A 239 -13.35 16.24 14.63
N ASP A 240 -14.14 16.50 13.59
CA ASP A 240 -15.43 15.83 13.38
C ASP A 240 -15.35 14.45 12.70
N TYR A 241 -14.15 13.94 12.46
CA TYR A 241 -13.91 12.67 11.78
C TYR A 241 -13.03 11.74 12.61
N GLN A 242 -13.43 10.47 12.69
CA GLN A 242 -12.53 9.41 13.21
C GLN A 242 -11.46 9.02 12.20
N GLY A 243 -11.78 9.13 10.93
CA GLY A 243 -10.87 8.81 9.84
C GLY A 243 -9.91 9.94 9.51
N GLU A 244 -8.89 9.61 8.74
CA GLU A 244 -7.85 10.52 8.26
C GLU A 244 -7.76 10.46 6.74
N VAL A 245 -7.27 11.51 6.10
CA VAL A 245 -6.97 11.52 4.66
C VAL A 245 -5.47 11.67 4.45
N GLY A 246 -4.89 10.80 3.65
CA GLY A 246 -3.49 10.87 3.23
C GLY A 246 -3.37 11.18 1.74
N LEU A 247 -2.41 12.01 1.35
CA LEU A 247 -2.10 12.30 -0.04
C LEU A 247 -0.70 11.81 -0.36
N ILE A 248 -0.55 11.03 -1.43
CA ILE A 248 0.73 10.59 -1.98
C ILE A 248 0.87 11.24 -3.35
N MET A 249 1.73 12.26 -3.42
CA MET A 249 1.92 13.13 -4.58
C MET A 249 3.36 12.99 -5.08
N PRO A 250 3.66 11.97 -5.91
CA PRO A 250 5.03 11.65 -6.32
C PRO A 250 5.69 12.72 -7.20
N TYR A 251 4.91 13.62 -7.78
CA TYR A 251 5.40 14.73 -8.61
C TYR A 251 5.60 16.03 -7.83
N GLU A 252 5.33 16.03 -6.52
CA GLU A 252 5.62 17.18 -5.66
C GLU A 252 7.13 17.36 -5.49
N LYS A 253 7.57 18.62 -5.43
CA LYS A 253 8.97 18.98 -5.14
C LYS A 253 9.41 18.31 -3.83
N ASP A 254 10.62 17.80 -3.82
CA ASP A 254 11.27 17.15 -2.66
C ASP A 254 10.63 15.83 -2.18
N PHE A 255 9.66 15.25 -2.94
CA PHE A 255 9.06 13.97 -2.60
C PHE A 255 10.11 12.86 -2.42
N CYS A 256 11.11 12.81 -3.31
CA CYS A 256 12.19 11.82 -3.26
C CYS A 256 13.21 12.09 -2.15
N ALA A 257 13.45 13.35 -1.80
CA ALA A 257 14.42 13.74 -0.77
C ALA A 257 14.05 13.16 0.61
N SER A 258 12.76 13.02 0.90
CA SER A 258 12.26 12.46 2.16
C SER A 258 11.96 10.96 2.11
N CYS A 259 12.37 10.26 1.04
CA CYS A 259 12.08 8.84 0.88
C CYS A 259 12.95 7.98 1.82
N ASN A 260 12.31 7.18 2.65
CA ASN A 260 12.93 6.29 3.64
C ASN A 260 12.70 4.79 3.32
N ARG A 261 12.45 4.46 2.04
CA ARG A 261 12.01 3.13 1.62
C ARG A 261 12.97 2.47 0.66
N LEU A 262 13.26 1.21 0.92
CA LEU A 262 13.84 0.28 -0.05
C LEU A 262 12.80 -0.73 -0.50
N ARG A 263 13.05 -1.33 -1.65
CA ARG A 263 12.18 -2.35 -2.23
C ARG A 263 13.00 -3.58 -2.57
N VAL A 264 12.44 -4.76 -2.28
CA VAL A 264 12.96 -6.03 -2.78
C VAL A 264 11.85 -6.66 -3.62
N SER A 265 12.20 -7.04 -4.86
CA SER A 265 11.27 -7.69 -5.78
C SER A 265 10.96 -9.13 -5.35
N SER A 266 9.96 -9.73 -5.97
CA SER A 266 9.55 -11.12 -5.73
C SER A 266 10.63 -12.16 -6.04
N ILE A 267 11.65 -11.79 -6.80
CA ILE A 267 12.81 -12.60 -7.18
C ILE A 267 14.11 -12.16 -6.50
N GLY A 268 14.02 -11.24 -5.52
CA GLY A 268 15.15 -10.85 -4.68
C GLY A 268 15.96 -9.63 -5.15
N ASN A 269 15.59 -8.96 -6.24
CA ASN A 269 16.31 -7.76 -6.69
C ASN A 269 16.01 -6.56 -5.78
N LEU A 270 17.06 -5.82 -5.42
CA LEU A 270 16.96 -4.59 -4.64
C LEU A 270 16.73 -3.38 -5.56
N HIS A 271 15.73 -2.58 -5.24
CA HIS A 271 15.41 -1.34 -5.95
C HIS A 271 15.31 -0.16 -4.99
N LEU A 272 15.93 0.95 -5.35
CA LEU A 272 15.88 2.20 -4.59
C LEU A 272 14.55 2.94 -4.80
N CYS A 273 13.97 2.81 -5.97
CA CYS A 273 12.77 3.54 -6.38
C CYS A 273 11.78 2.66 -7.13
N LEU A 274 10.52 3.12 -7.27
CA LEU A 274 9.53 2.50 -8.14
C LEU A 274 9.79 2.82 -9.62
N PHE A 275 10.44 3.95 -9.88
CA PHE A 275 10.73 4.48 -11.22
C PHE A 275 12.16 4.16 -11.70
N GLY A 276 12.98 3.50 -10.88
CA GLY A 276 14.35 3.13 -11.22
C GLY A 276 14.42 1.66 -11.63
N GLU A 277 15.23 1.39 -12.67
CA GLU A 277 15.68 0.05 -13.00
C GLU A 277 16.55 -0.57 -11.91
#